data_fc3e302b03cbea76b1cdf9cdbc86027a
#
_entry.id   fc3e302b03cbea76b1cdf9cdbc86027a
#
_cell.length_a   1.000
_cell.length_b   1.000
_cell.length_c   1.000
_cell.angle_alpha   90.00
_cell.angle_beta   90.00
_cell.angle_gamma   90.00
#
_symmetry.space_group_name_H-M   'P 1'
#
loop_
_entity.id
_entity.type
_entity.pdbx_description
1 polymer ?
#
loop_
_entity_poly.entity_id
_entity_poly.type
_entity_poly.pdbx_seq_one_letter_code
_entity_poly.pdbx_strand_id
1 'polypeptide(L)'
;MFDVTAIGELLIDMAQSGVSDIGSPIFEANPGGAPCNVLAMLNKLGRSTAFIGKVGDDIFGKKLKNIVESSGTDVGGLVFDENVRTTLAFVETDEYGDRNFSFYRAPGADMMLREDEVNVDIIKQSRVLHFGTLSMTHDVVEKATVKAIETAKDSGLLLSFDPNLRPPLWDSMDRAKQKIDYGCSVSDIVKIEIDELRFLTGCNEINKAVDIFRTCYP
;
A
#
# COMPACT_ATOMS: atom_id res chain seq x y z
N MET A 1 14.06 17.30 -3.70
CA MET A 1 13.82 16.32 -4.78
C MET A 1 13.92 14.94 -4.17
N PHE A 2 12.91 14.09 -4.37
CA PHE A 2 12.86 12.73 -3.78
C PHE A 2 13.28 11.68 -4.81
N ASP A 3 13.96 10.64 -4.36
CA ASP A 3 14.25 9.49 -5.23
C ASP A 3 12.97 8.68 -5.49
N VAL A 4 12.16 8.44 -4.43
CA VAL A 4 10.90 7.72 -4.53
C VAL A 4 9.83 8.36 -3.65
N THR A 5 8.66 8.63 -4.24
CA THR A 5 7.43 8.92 -3.50
C THR A 5 6.50 7.72 -3.62
N ALA A 6 5.86 7.33 -2.53
CA ALA A 6 4.84 6.29 -2.55
C ALA A 6 3.47 6.85 -2.16
N ILE A 7 2.42 6.33 -2.81
CA ILE A 7 1.03 6.57 -2.43
C ILE A 7 0.37 5.24 -2.05
N GLY A 8 -0.35 5.23 -0.93
CA GLY A 8 -1.08 4.03 -0.52
C GLY A 8 -1.48 4.01 0.94
N GLU A 9 -1.68 2.81 1.45
CA GLU A 9 -2.11 2.58 2.82
C GLU A 9 -0.96 2.76 3.82
N LEU A 10 -1.34 3.27 4.99
CA LEU A 10 -0.54 3.27 6.20
C LEU A 10 -1.48 2.88 7.36
N LEU A 11 -1.16 1.81 8.06
CA LEU A 11 -2.05 1.17 9.01
C LEU A 11 -1.28 0.58 10.21
N ILE A 12 -2.00 0.05 11.17
CA ILE A 12 -1.41 -0.70 12.29
C ILE A 12 -1.65 -2.20 12.10
N ASP A 13 -0.57 -2.97 12.09
CA ASP A 13 -0.61 -4.42 12.23
C ASP A 13 -0.61 -4.78 13.73
N MET A 14 -1.73 -5.31 14.22
CA MET A 14 -1.92 -5.82 15.57
C MET A 14 -1.49 -7.29 15.60
N ALA A 15 -0.20 -7.53 15.84
CA ALA A 15 0.36 -8.88 15.90
C ALA A 15 0.23 -9.45 17.32
N GLN A 16 -0.33 -10.65 17.44
CA GLN A 16 -0.35 -11.33 18.73
C GLN A 16 1.07 -11.70 19.15
N SER A 17 1.51 -11.18 20.31
CA SER A 17 2.87 -11.37 20.84
C SER A 17 2.93 -12.28 22.06
N GLY A 18 1.77 -12.70 22.57
CA GLY A 18 1.71 -13.61 23.73
C GLY A 18 0.34 -13.67 24.36
N VAL A 19 0.33 -14.20 25.58
CA VAL A 19 -0.83 -14.31 26.45
C VAL A 19 -0.46 -13.78 27.84
N SER A 20 -1.34 -12.98 28.43
CA SER A 20 -1.13 -12.44 29.78
C SER A 20 -1.29 -13.54 30.86
N ASP A 21 -0.89 -13.23 32.09
CA ASP A 21 -1.01 -14.13 33.26
C ASP A 21 -2.46 -14.58 33.53
N ILE A 22 -3.46 -13.83 33.06
CA ILE A 22 -4.88 -14.14 33.18
C ILE A 22 -5.47 -14.80 31.93
N GLY A 23 -4.64 -15.20 30.95
CA GLY A 23 -5.06 -15.88 29.74
C GLY A 23 -5.57 -14.97 28.60
N SER A 24 -5.44 -13.66 28.72
CA SER A 24 -5.85 -12.72 27.66
C SER A 24 -4.76 -12.55 26.59
N PRO A 25 -5.11 -12.50 25.29
CA PRO A 25 -4.13 -12.27 24.24
C PRO A 25 -3.48 -10.88 24.36
N ILE A 26 -2.19 -10.80 24.12
CA ILE A 26 -1.42 -9.57 24.06
C ILE A 26 -1.11 -9.27 22.60
N PHE A 27 -1.36 -8.03 22.18
CA PHE A 27 -1.07 -7.57 20.82
C PHE A 27 -0.05 -6.44 20.82
N GLU A 28 0.90 -6.53 19.91
CA GLU A 28 1.81 -5.43 19.59
C GLU A 28 1.29 -4.65 18.40
N ALA A 29 1.21 -3.31 18.56
CA ALA A 29 0.79 -2.40 17.51
C ALA A 29 2.00 -1.98 16.65
N ASN A 30 2.22 -2.65 15.55
CA ASN A 30 3.32 -2.43 14.63
C ASN A 30 2.91 -1.53 13.45
N PRO A 31 3.79 -0.65 12.95
CA PRO A 31 3.51 0.07 11.71
C PRO A 31 3.44 -0.90 10.53
N GLY A 32 2.39 -0.79 9.72
CA GLY A 32 2.14 -1.58 8.53
C GLY A 32 1.80 -0.70 7.33
N GLY A 33 1.73 -1.33 6.16
CA GLY A 33 1.50 -0.69 4.88
C GLY A 33 2.67 -0.96 3.92
N ALA A 34 2.38 -1.66 2.83
CA ALA A 34 3.42 -2.07 1.88
C ALA A 34 4.20 -0.89 1.31
N PRO A 35 3.58 0.25 0.91
CA PRO A 35 4.31 1.40 0.40
C PRO A 35 5.31 1.96 1.40
N CYS A 36 4.94 2.08 2.68
CA CYS A 36 5.84 2.60 3.71
C CYS A 36 7.00 1.66 4.02
N ASN A 37 6.81 0.33 3.90
CA ASN A 37 7.89 -0.63 4.05
C ASN A 37 8.95 -0.47 2.97
N VAL A 38 8.56 -0.21 1.73
CA VAL A 38 9.47 0.10 0.61
C VAL A 38 10.26 1.38 0.92
N LEU A 39 9.58 2.45 1.34
CA LEU A 39 10.22 3.73 1.66
C LEU A 39 11.20 3.60 2.83
N ALA A 40 10.84 2.90 3.90
CA ALA A 40 11.71 2.67 5.05
C ALA A 40 13.00 1.91 4.67
N MET A 41 12.89 0.93 3.76
CA MET A 41 14.07 0.22 3.25
C MET A 41 14.93 1.13 2.38
N LEU A 42 14.33 1.93 1.50
CA LEU A 42 15.05 2.88 0.65
C LEU A 42 15.81 3.93 1.49
N ASN A 43 15.22 4.43 2.58
CA ASN A 43 15.89 5.33 3.50
C ASN A 43 17.14 4.68 4.15
N LYS A 44 17.05 3.40 4.56
CA LYS A 44 18.21 2.65 5.05
C LYS A 44 19.30 2.50 4.00
N LEU A 45 18.95 2.54 2.73
CA LEU A 45 19.89 2.53 1.58
C LEU A 45 20.35 3.96 1.18
N GLY A 46 20.05 4.97 1.99
CA GLY A 46 20.47 6.36 1.77
C GLY A 46 19.71 7.10 0.67
N ARG A 47 18.47 6.67 0.35
CA ARG A 47 17.61 7.33 -0.63
C ARG A 47 16.64 8.29 0.06
N SER A 48 16.32 9.39 -0.62
CA SER A 48 15.33 10.35 -0.15
C SER A 48 13.92 9.91 -0.57
N THR A 49 12.99 9.87 0.39
CA THR A 49 11.64 9.36 0.15
C THR A 49 10.55 10.28 0.69
N ALA A 50 9.35 10.18 0.10
CA ALA A 50 8.15 10.86 0.57
C ALA A 50 6.95 9.92 0.54
N PHE A 51 5.98 10.15 1.40
CA PHE A 51 4.76 9.38 1.50
C PHE A 51 3.51 10.23 1.32
N ILE A 52 2.57 9.73 0.51
CA ILE A 52 1.23 10.29 0.30
C ILE A 52 0.22 9.26 0.77
N GLY A 53 -0.67 9.65 1.68
CA GLY A 53 -1.69 8.76 2.22
C GLY A 53 -2.55 9.43 3.26
N LYS A 54 -3.43 8.66 3.91
CA LYS A 54 -4.33 9.20 4.92
C LYS A 54 -4.46 8.25 6.10
N VAL A 55 -4.45 8.83 7.31
CA VAL A 55 -4.65 8.12 8.59
C VAL A 55 -5.70 8.86 9.41
N GLY A 56 -6.28 8.22 10.41
CA GLY A 56 -7.19 8.89 11.34
C GLY A 56 -6.48 9.91 12.23
N ASP A 57 -7.18 11.00 12.61
CA ASP A 57 -6.71 11.87 13.71
C ASP A 57 -6.95 11.18 15.06
N ASP A 58 -6.20 10.14 15.29
CA ASP A 58 -6.25 9.31 16.49
C ASP A 58 -4.84 8.94 16.99
N ILE A 59 -4.78 8.17 18.08
CA ILE A 59 -3.51 7.77 18.69
C ILE A 59 -2.62 6.97 17.74
N PHE A 60 -3.23 6.16 16.86
CA PHE A 60 -2.51 5.32 15.91
C PHE A 60 -2.01 6.13 14.72
N GLY A 61 -2.82 7.02 14.16
CA GLY A 61 -2.39 7.90 13.07
C GLY A 61 -1.24 8.80 13.47
N LYS A 62 -1.28 9.38 14.68
CA LYS A 62 -0.17 10.19 15.23
C LYS A 62 1.10 9.35 15.46
N LYS A 63 0.95 8.13 15.97
CA LYS A 63 2.06 7.20 16.14
C LYS A 63 2.69 6.83 14.79
N LEU A 64 1.87 6.50 13.80
CA LEU A 64 2.32 6.14 12.45
C LEU A 64 3.08 7.29 11.79
N LYS A 65 2.54 8.53 11.83
CA LYS A 65 3.26 9.72 11.33
C LYS A 65 4.65 9.81 11.92
N ASN A 66 4.77 9.75 13.26
CA ASN A 66 6.05 9.88 13.95
C ASN A 66 7.05 8.78 13.56
N ILE A 67 6.57 7.54 13.36
CA ILE A 67 7.42 6.41 12.98
C ILE A 67 7.93 6.60 11.54
N VAL A 68 7.05 6.95 10.60
CA VAL A 68 7.41 7.16 9.20
C VAL A 68 8.38 8.33 9.07
N GLU A 69 8.11 9.45 9.74
CA GLU A 69 8.98 10.62 9.77
C GLU A 69 10.36 10.30 10.40
N SER A 70 10.38 9.53 11.50
CA SER A 70 11.62 9.10 12.15
C SER A 70 12.45 8.14 11.30
N SER A 71 11.85 7.45 10.35
CA SER A 71 12.56 6.62 9.37
C SER A 71 13.28 7.42 8.28
N GLY A 72 13.07 8.75 8.24
CA GLY A 72 13.64 9.64 7.23
C GLY A 72 12.73 9.92 6.02
N THR A 73 11.49 9.41 6.04
CA THR A 73 10.50 9.67 4.98
C THR A 73 9.82 11.02 5.22
N ASP A 74 9.74 11.85 4.18
CA ASP A 74 8.93 13.07 4.20
C ASP A 74 7.44 12.71 4.30
N VAL A 75 6.74 13.32 5.24
CA VAL A 75 5.32 13.10 5.52
C VAL A 75 4.44 14.29 5.15
N GLY A 76 4.94 15.22 4.34
CA GLY A 76 4.20 16.39 3.87
C GLY A 76 2.99 16.07 2.98
N GLY A 77 2.86 14.80 2.54
CA GLY A 77 1.69 14.25 1.84
C GLY A 77 0.76 13.41 2.71
N LEU A 78 1.02 13.29 4.02
CA LEU A 78 0.17 12.53 4.94
C LEU A 78 -0.97 13.40 5.48
N VAL A 79 -2.20 12.99 5.22
CA VAL A 79 -3.44 13.68 5.65
C VAL A 79 -4.01 12.99 6.88
N PHE A 80 -4.60 13.78 7.80
CA PHE A 80 -5.36 13.26 8.93
C PHE A 80 -6.87 13.38 8.68
N ASP A 81 -7.62 12.31 8.98
CA ASP A 81 -9.08 12.31 8.91
C ASP A 81 -9.66 12.44 10.32
N GLU A 82 -10.50 13.45 10.54
CA GLU A 82 -11.14 13.69 11.84
C GLU A 82 -12.31 12.74 12.12
N ASN A 83 -12.88 12.14 11.06
CA ASN A 83 -14.14 11.38 11.14
C ASN A 83 -13.91 9.87 10.99
N VAL A 84 -12.86 9.46 10.26
CA VAL A 84 -12.57 8.05 9.98
C VAL A 84 -11.29 7.63 10.70
N ARG A 85 -11.33 6.46 11.33
CA ARG A 85 -10.23 5.95 12.14
C ARG A 85 -9.12 5.32 11.30
N THR A 86 -7.92 5.31 11.88
CA THR A 86 -6.78 4.57 11.32
C THR A 86 -7.13 3.09 11.18
N THR A 87 -6.85 2.51 10.03
CA THR A 87 -7.04 1.09 9.76
C THR A 87 -6.21 0.23 10.71
N LEU A 88 -6.83 -0.83 11.24
CA LEU A 88 -6.14 -1.88 11.98
C LEU A 88 -6.25 -3.20 11.23
N ALA A 89 -5.16 -3.96 11.19
CA ALA A 89 -5.12 -5.33 10.70
C ALA A 89 -4.68 -6.23 11.86
N PHE A 90 -5.55 -7.13 12.33
CA PHE A 90 -5.17 -8.14 13.30
C PHE A 90 -4.52 -9.29 12.58
N VAL A 91 -3.35 -9.69 13.05
CA VAL A 91 -2.55 -10.77 12.48
C VAL A 91 -2.50 -11.90 13.49
N GLU A 92 -3.12 -13.01 13.16
CA GLU A 92 -3.01 -14.27 13.89
C GLU A 92 -2.08 -15.19 13.12
N THR A 93 -1.17 -15.86 13.84
CA THR A 93 -0.33 -16.91 13.25
C THR A 93 -0.84 -18.23 13.80
N ASP A 94 -1.21 -19.14 12.92
CA ASP A 94 -1.66 -20.47 13.32
C ASP A 94 -0.49 -21.38 13.73
N GLU A 95 -0.81 -22.61 14.14
CA GLU A 95 0.18 -23.62 14.58
C GLU A 95 1.15 -24.06 13.47
N TYR A 96 0.83 -23.80 12.20
CA TYR A 96 1.67 -24.10 11.03
C TYR A 96 2.52 -22.91 10.60
N GLY A 97 2.34 -21.73 11.23
CA GLY A 97 3.04 -20.48 10.88
C GLY A 97 2.35 -19.66 9.80
N ASP A 98 1.16 -20.07 9.35
CA ASP A 98 0.37 -19.34 8.38
C ASP A 98 -0.29 -18.13 9.05
N ARG A 99 -0.31 -17.00 8.32
CA ARG A 99 -0.85 -15.72 8.82
C ARG A 99 -2.26 -15.51 8.33
N ASN A 100 -3.18 -15.36 9.26
CA ASN A 100 -4.55 -14.95 9.03
C ASN A 100 -4.72 -13.47 9.37
N PHE A 101 -5.37 -12.72 8.48
CA PHE A 101 -5.59 -11.28 8.66
C PHE A 101 -7.08 -10.99 8.86
N SER A 102 -7.37 -10.20 9.89
CA SER A 102 -8.69 -9.62 10.13
C SER A 102 -8.59 -8.10 10.07
N PHE A 103 -9.24 -7.47 9.08
CA PHE A 103 -9.14 -6.04 8.84
C PHE A 103 -10.30 -5.26 9.44
N TYR A 104 -9.98 -4.25 10.22
CA TYR A 104 -10.90 -3.22 10.70
C TYR A 104 -10.75 -1.98 9.80
N ARG A 105 -11.37 -2.05 8.61
CA ARG A 105 -11.22 -1.12 7.47
C ARG A 105 -12.54 -0.96 6.72
N ALA A 106 -13.63 -0.51 7.44
CA ALA A 106 -14.96 -0.41 6.85
C ALA A 106 -15.70 0.91 7.20
N PRO A 107 -15.29 2.08 6.66
CA PRO A 107 -14.04 2.38 6.00
C PRO A 107 -12.90 2.60 6.99
N GLY A 108 -11.65 2.42 6.52
CA GLY A 108 -10.46 2.95 7.18
C GLY A 108 -10.07 4.31 6.58
N ALA A 109 -9.32 5.12 7.32
CA ALA A 109 -8.94 6.45 6.87
C ALA A 109 -8.12 6.43 5.56
N ASP A 110 -7.30 5.39 5.36
CA ASP A 110 -6.53 5.18 4.13
C ASP A 110 -7.40 5.04 2.87
N MET A 111 -8.66 4.57 3.02
CA MET A 111 -9.62 4.49 1.92
C MET A 111 -10.24 5.85 1.56
N MET A 112 -10.11 6.84 2.42
CA MET A 112 -10.79 8.14 2.32
C MET A 112 -9.87 9.28 1.86
N LEU A 113 -8.68 8.97 1.35
CA LEU A 113 -7.83 9.97 0.69
C LEU A 113 -8.53 10.45 -0.59
N ARG A 114 -8.85 11.74 -0.63
CA ARG A 114 -9.53 12.35 -1.79
C ARG A 114 -8.52 12.84 -2.83
N GLU A 115 -8.98 12.99 -4.05
CA GLU A 115 -8.21 13.49 -5.18
C GLU A 115 -7.63 14.90 -4.94
N ASP A 116 -8.39 15.78 -4.28
CA ASP A 116 -7.99 17.14 -3.92
C ASP A 116 -6.99 17.22 -2.75
N GLU A 117 -6.80 16.12 -2.01
CA GLU A 117 -5.84 16.00 -0.92
C GLU A 117 -4.46 15.50 -1.39
N VAL A 118 -4.36 15.04 -2.65
CA VAL A 118 -3.08 14.55 -3.19
C VAL A 118 -2.09 15.71 -3.34
N ASN A 119 -0.96 15.63 -2.64
CA ASN A 119 0.10 16.63 -2.76
C ASN A 119 0.88 16.40 -4.07
N VAL A 120 0.41 17.03 -5.15
CA VAL A 120 1.00 16.93 -6.49
C VAL A 120 2.41 17.52 -6.58
N ASP A 121 2.76 18.47 -5.71
CA ASP A 121 4.10 19.10 -5.73
C ASP A 121 5.17 18.14 -5.20
N ILE A 122 4.83 17.27 -4.25
CA ILE A 122 5.72 16.16 -3.83
C ILE A 122 5.97 15.22 -5.01
N ILE A 123 4.92 14.85 -5.73
CA ILE A 123 5.06 13.96 -6.90
C ILE A 123 5.97 14.59 -7.94
N LYS A 124 5.74 15.84 -8.34
CA LYS A 124 6.55 16.56 -9.35
C LYS A 124 8.02 16.72 -8.95
N GLN A 125 8.32 16.65 -7.65
CA GLN A 125 9.68 16.70 -7.11
C GLN A 125 10.33 15.32 -6.95
N SER A 126 9.75 14.28 -7.52
CA SER A 126 10.19 12.89 -7.38
C SER A 126 10.74 12.33 -8.69
N ARG A 127 11.45 11.20 -8.61
CA ARG A 127 11.94 10.47 -9.79
C ARG A 127 11.08 9.24 -10.08
N VAL A 128 10.53 8.63 -9.02
CA VAL A 128 9.69 7.44 -9.10
C VAL A 128 8.44 7.65 -8.26
N LEU A 129 7.28 7.27 -8.78
CA LEU A 129 6.05 7.08 -7.99
C LEU A 129 5.82 5.58 -7.79
N HIS A 130 5.73 5.14 -6.53
CA HIS A 130 5.42 3.76 -6.16
C HIS A 130 4.00 3.67 -5.61
N PHE A 131 3.25 2.63 -6.02
CA PHE A 131 1.87 2.40 -5.58
C PHE A 131 1.51 0.91 -5.59
N GLY A 132 0.40 0.56 -4.94
CA GLY A 132 -0.15 -0.78 -4.90
C GLY A 132 -1.67 -0.79 -5.05
N THR A 133 -2.28 -1.98 -5.03
CA THR A 133 -3.73 -2.11 -5.26
C THR A 133 -4.59 -1.78 -4.06
N LEU A 134 -4.07 -1.75 -2.83
CA LEU A 134 -4.87 -1.42 -1.66
C LEU A 134 -5.44 -0.01 -1.72
N SER A 135 -4.74 0.92 -2.37
CA SER A 135 -5.23 2.27 -2.67
C SER A 135 -6.19 2.33 -3.87
N MET A 136 -6.68 1.17 -4.35
CA MET A 136 -7.70 1.05 -5.41
C MET A 136 -8.91 0.21 -4.98
N THR A 137 -8.98 -0.16 -3.69
CA THR A 137 -10.09 -0.98 -3.15
C THR A 137 -11.38 -0.20 -2.94
N HIS A 138 -11.33 1.13 -2.93
CA HIS A 138 -12.48 2.00 -2.72
C HIS A 138 -12.43 3.20 -3.69
N ASP A 139 -13.58 3.62 -4.20
CA ASP A 139 -13.70 4.63 -5.26
C ASP A 139 -13.06 5.98 -4.92
N VAL A 140 -13.07 6.37 -3.63
CA VAL A 140 -12.47 7.65 -3.20
C VAL A 140 -10.96 7.61 -3.35
N VAL A 141 -10.29 6.63 -2.74
CA VAL A 141 -8.82 6.52 -2.78
C VAL A 141 -8.32 6.08 -4.16
N GLU A 142 -9.14 5.37 -4.93
CA GLU A 142 -8.83 5.03 -6.32
C GLU A 142 -8.64 6.29 -7.17
N LYS A 143 -9.55 7.27 -7.06
CA LYS A 143 -9.43 8.55 -7.78
C LYS A 143 -8.15 9.30 -7.39
N ALA A 144 -7.81 9.32 -6.11
CA ALA A 144 -6.57 9.92 -5.62
C ALA A 144 -5.33 9.21 -6.20
N THR A 145 -5.36 7.88 -6.27
CA THR A 145 -4.26 7.08 -6.83
C THR A 145 -4.12 7.31 -8.33
N VAL A 146 -5.23 7.34 -9.09
CA VAL A 146 -5.22 7.66 -10.52
C VAL A 146 -4.67 9.08 -10.75
N LYS A 147 -5.10 10.06 -9.96
CA LYS A 147 -4.57 11.43 -10.03
C LYS A 147 -3.06 11.48 -9.80
N ALA A 148 -2.55 10.71 -8.83
CA ALA A 148 -1.12 10.63 -8.57
C ALA A 148 -0.37 10.02 -9.75
N ILE A 149 -0.89 8.93 -10.34
CA ILE A 149 -0.33 8.26 -11.53
C ILE A 149 -0.29 9.21 -12.73
N GLU A 150 -1.38 9.92 -13.03
CA GLU A 150 -1.44 10.89 -14.11
C GLU A 150 -0.43 12.02 -13.91
N THR A 151 -0.38 12.58 -12.69
CA THR A 151 0.61 13.62 -12.33
C THR A 151 2.04 13.14 -12.54
N ALA A 152 2.35 11.91 -12.16
CA ALA A 152 3.68 11.32 -12.33
C ALA A 152 4.02 11.15 -13.83
N LYS A 153 3.09 10.63 -14.63
CA LYS A 153 3.26 10.48 -16.08
C LYS A 153 3.51 11.82 -16.77
N ASP A 154 2.67 12.82 -16.47
CA ASP A 154 2.79 14.16 -17.05
C ASP A 154 4.11 14.85 -16.66
N SER A 155 4.70 14.44 -15.54
CA SER A 155 5.98 14.93 -15.05
C SER A 155 7.18 14.09 -15.48
N GLY A 156 6.97 13.00 -16.23
CA GLY A 156 8.03 12.13 -16.75
C GLY A 156 8.68 11.24 -15.69
N LEU A 157 7.96 10.90 -14.61
CA LEU A 157 8.45 10.00 -13.57
C LEU A 157 8.32 8.53 -14.03
N LEU A 158 9.18 7.67 -13.49
CA LEU A 158 8.98 6.24 -13.56
C LEU A 158 7.86 5.80 -12.60
N LEU A 159 7.03 4.87 -13.04
CA LEU A 159 5.98 4.26 -12.25
C LEU A 159 6.40 2.87 -11.78
N SER A 160 6.36 2.65 -10.46
CA SER A 160 6.65 1.36 -9.81
C SER A 160 5.41 0.82 -9.13
N PHE A 161 5.04 -0.41 -9.43
CA PHE A 161 3.82 -1.06 -8.97
C PHE A 161 4.09 -2.39 -8.29
N ASP A 162 3.47 -2.59 -7.13
CA ASP A 162 3.36 -3.89 -6.44
C ASP A 162 1.86 -4.17 -6.22
N PRO A 163 1.25 -5.17 -6.89
CA PRO A 163 -0.15 -5.52 -6.67
C PRO A 163 -0.51 -5.69 -5.20
N ASN A 164 0.33 -6.41 -4.48
CA ASN A 164 0.15 -6.71 -3.06
C ASN A 164 -1.29 -7.12 -2.72
N LEU A 165 -1.80 -8.09 -3.48
CA LEU A 165 -3.19 -8.54 -3.43
C LEU A 165 -3.58 -9.05 -2.04
N ARG A 166 -4.67 -8.51 -1.52
CA ARG A 166 -5.30 -8.96 -0.28
C ARG A 166 -6.77 -9.31 -0.57
N PRO A 167 -7.07 -10.58 -0.93
CA PRO A 167 -8.42 -10.98 -1.34
C PRO A 167 -9.55 -10.53 -0.40
N PRO A 168 -9.40 -10.59 0.95
CA PRO A 168 -10.47 -10.17 1.86
C PRO A 168 -10.84 -8.68 1.80
N LEU A 169 -10.04 -7.84 1.14
CA LEU A 169 -10.27 -6.38 1.04
C LEU A 169 -11.00 -5.98 -0.25
N TRP A 170 -11.37 -6.94 -1.08
CA TRP A 170 -12.03 -6.69 -2.36
C TRP A 170 -13.48 -7.13 -2.35
N ASP A 171 -14.36 -6.31 -2.92
CA ASP A 171 -15.77 -6.64 -3.13
C ASP A 171 -15.95 -7.80 -4.13
N SER A 172 -15.02 -7.91 -5.09
CA SER A 172 -14.94 -9.03 -6.03
C SER A 172 -13.53 -9.24 -6.55
N MET A 173 -13.20 -10.48 -6.86
CA MET A 173 -11.91 -10.83 -7.46
C MET A 173 -11.78 -10.32 -8.90
N ASP A 174 -12.89 -10.12 -9.60
CA ASP A 174 -12.90 -9.50 -10.94
C ASP A 174 -12.46 -8.02 -10.85
N ARG A 175 -12.95 -7.27 -9.86
CA ARG A 175 -12.48 -5.89 -9.62
C ARG A 175 -10.99 -5.88 -9.25
N ALA A 176 -10.54 -6.78 -8.39
CA ALA A 176 -9.13 -6.92 -8.04
C ALA A 176 -8.27 -7.15 -9.29
N LYS A 177 -8.69 -8.10 -10.16
CA LYS A 177 -7.98 -8.40 -11.41
C LYS A 177 -7.90 -7.19 -12.33
N GLN A 178 -9.01 -6.45 -12.51
CA GLN A 178 -9.03 -5.23 -13.32
C GLN A 178 -8.05 -4.16 -12.80
N LYS A 179 -7.93 -4.01 -11.47
CA LYS A 179 -7.01 -3.02 -10.89
C LYS A 179 -5.54 -3.46 -10.96
N ILE A 180 -5.27 -4.75 -10.85
CA ILE A 180 -3.92 -5.29 -11.09
C ILE A 180 -3.54 -5.11 -12.56
N ASP A 181 -4.43 -5.44 -13.48
CA ASP A 181 -4.25 -5.26 -14.92
C ASP A 181 -3.96 -3.79 -15.26
N TYR A 182 -4.76 -2.87 -14.73
CA TYR A 182 -4.51 -1.43 -14.88
C TYR A 182 -3.14 -1.03 -14.34
N GLY A 183 -2.79 -1.43 -13.11
CA GLY A 183 -1.50 -1.10 -12.50
C GLY A 183 -0.32 -1.62 -13.33
N CYS A 184 -0.39 -2.86 -13.82
CA CYS A 184 0.63 -3.44 -14.71
C CYS A 184 0.73 -2.67 -16.04
N SER A 185 -0.41 -2.27 -16.63
CA SER A 185 -0.43 -1.61 -17.93
C SER A 185 0.14 -0.19 -17.94
N VAL A 186 0.16 0.46 -16.77
CA VAL A 186 0.63 1.86 -16.66
C VAL A 186 2.04 1.98 -16.12
N SER A 187 2.64 0.91 -15.60
CA SER A 187 3.89 0.95 -14.83
C SER A 187 5.11 0.54 -15.64
N ASP A 188 6.25 1.17 -15.36
CA ASP A 188 7.55 0.86 -15.93
C ASP A 188 8.25 -0.28 -15.18
N ILE A 189 7.94 -0.43 -13.88
CA ILE A 189 8.51 -1.45 -13.01
C ILE A 189 7.36 -2.14 -12.27
N VAL A 190 7.28 -3.47 -12.41
CA VAL A 190 6.28 -4.29 -11.71
C VAL A 190 6.99 -5.36 -10.87
N LYS A 191 6.75 -5.34 -9.55
CA LYS A 191 7.05 -6.45 -8.66
C LYS A 191 5.77 -7.24 -8.47
N ILE A 192 5.76 -8.51 -8.83
CA ILE A 192 4.59 -9.37 -8.71
C ILE A 192 4.98 -10.71 -8.06
N GLU A 193 4.17 -11.21 -7.14
CA GLU A 193 4.36 -12.52 -6.54
C GLU A 193 3.82 -13.64 -7.46
N ILE A 194 4.30 -14.86 -7.24
CA ILE A 194 3.94 -16.01 -8.10
C ILE A 194 2.43 -16.25 -8.11
N ASP A 195 1.76 -16.14 -6.97
CA ASP A 195 0.33 -16.39 -6.89
C ASP A 195 -0.48 -15.25 -7.50
N GLU A 196 -0.01 -14.01 -7.40
CA GLU A 196 -0.59 -12.86 -8.11
C GLU A 196 -0.42 -13.00 -9.63
N LEU A 197 0.74 -13.46 -10.08
CA LEU A 197 1.02 -13.74 -11.49
C LEU A 197 0.09 -14.83 -12.03
N ARG A 198 -0.10 -15.92 -11.29
CA ARG A 198 -1.03 -17.01 -11.62
C ARG A 198 -2.47 -16.51 -11.67
N PHE A 199 -2.87 -15.72 -10.68
CA PHE A 199 -4.19 -15.11 -10.62
C PHE A 199 -4.46 -14.21 -11.83
N LEU A 200 -3.51 -13.36 -12.18
CA LEU A 200 -3.64 -12.42 -13.30
C LEU A 200 -3.70 -13.13 -14.64
N THR A 201 -2.81 -14.09 -14.88
CA THR A 201 -2.66 -14.78 -16.16
C THR A 201 -3.59 -15.98 -16.32
N GLY A 202 -4.14 -16.51 -15.22
CA GLY A 202 -4.90 -17.77 -15.22
C GLY A 202 -4.05 -19.01 -15.51
N CYS A 203 -2.71 -18.91 -15.43
CA CYS A 203 -1.77 -19.98 -15.76
C CYS A 203 -0.98 -20.42 -14.52
N ASN A 204 -1.03 -21.72 -14.18
CA ASN A 204 -0.32 -22.26 -13.02
C ASN A 204 1.16 -22.56 -13.29
N GLU A 205 1.53 -22.75 -14.56
CA GLU A 205 2.94 -22.98 -14.94
C GLU A 205 3.69 -21.66 -15.00
N ILE A 206 4.69 -21.48 -14.15
CA ILE A 206 5.40 -20.20 -13.96
C ILE A 206 5.99 -19.66 -15.28
N ASN A 207 6.70 -20.46 -16.04
CA ASN A 207 7.34 -19.99 -17.27
C ASN A 207 6.32 -19.48 -18.28
N LYS A 208 5.23 -20.22 -18.46
CA LYS A 208 4.13 -19.77 -19.33
C LYS A 208 3.42 -18.53 -18.79
N ALA A 209 3.21 -18.45 -17.48
CA ALA A 209 2.61 -17.27 -16.86
C ALA A 209 3.48 -16.02 -17.09
N VAL A 210 4.81 -16.14 -16.97
CA VAL A 210 5.76 -15.07 -17.30
C VAL A 210 5.70 -14.69 -18.78
N ASP A 211 5.63 -15.65 -19.69
CA ASP A 211 5.53 -15.38 -21.13
C ASP A 211 4.22 -14.67 -21.49
N ILE A 212 3.10 -15.10 -20.89
CA ILE A 212 1.81 -14.41 -21.03
C ILE A 212 1.92 -12.98 -20.50
N PHE A 213 2.47 -12.79 -19.27
CA PHE A 213 2.63 -11.49 -18.65
C PHE A 213 3.44 -10.54 -19.55
N ARG A 214 4.61 -10.97 -20.03
CA ARG A 214 5.46 -10.18 -20.93
C ARG A 214 4.81 -9.84 -22.28
N THR A 215 3.89 -10.68 -22.73
CA THR A 215 3.13 -10.41 -23.97
C THR A 215 2.04 -9.36 -23.74
N CYS A 216 1.40 -9.37 -22.57
CA CYS A 216 0.35 -8.41 -22.22
C CYS A 216 0.90 -7.05 -21.78
N TYR A 217 2.08 -7.04 -21.15
CA TYR A 217 2.72 -5.84 -20.57
C TYR A 217 4.18 -5.78 -21.03
N PRO A 218 4.41 -5.28 -22.26
CA PRO A 218 5.75 -5.22 -22.88
C PRO A 218 6.68 -4.18 -22.26
#